data_5c47751c8f6043d9bc7fb9bbcbb1fa52
#
_entry.id   5c47751c8f6043d9bc7fb9bbcbb1fa52
#
_cell.length_a   1.000
_cell.length_b   1.000
_cell.length_c   1.000
_cell.angle_alpha   90.00
_cell.angle_beta   90.00
_cell.angle_gamma   90.00
#
_symmetry.space_group_name_H-M   'P 1'
#
loop_
_entity.id
_entity.type
_entity.pdbx_description
1 polymer ?
#
loop_
_entity_poly.entity_id
_entity_poly.type
_entity_poly.pdbx_seq_one_letter_code
_entity_poly.pdbx_strand_id
1 'polypeptide(L)'
;MTHKFDFLIIGSGVAGMCYALKVAKEKKGKVAIICKTTIEEANTAKAQGGISSVTNLLVDNFEKHIEDTMIAGDFINNREAVEQVVRNAPAGIKDLVKWGVNFDKKEDGSFDLHREGGHSEFRILHHADDTGAEIQRGLIAAVRNNPDIEVFENHFAVEIITQHHLGIRVTRRTPDIECYGAYVLNPETGKVDTYLSKVTLMATGGTGAIYQTTSNPSIATGDGIAMVYRAKGKVKDMEFVQFHPTVLFNPKETHPAYLITEAMRGYGGILRLPNGEEFMQKYDERLSLAPRDIVARAIDNEMKVHALDHVCLDVTHKDPEETKKHFPNIYAKCLSIGIDITKQYIPVAPSAHYMCGGIQVDLDGQSSIKRLYAVGECSCTGLHGGNRLASNSLIEAVVYADAAARHSLDVIDDYEFNEKIPEWNDEGTMTNEEKVLIAQDAKEVGQIMSTYVGIVRSDLRLHRAWERLDLLYEETEHLFKRVKPTRDICELRNMINVGYLITRQALERKESRGLHYTVDYAKHALDNVK
;
A
#
# COMPACT_ATOMS: atom_id res chain seq x y z
N MET A 1 11.71 28.43 4.46
CA MET A 1 10.43 29.19 4.59
C MET A 1 9.50 28.43 5.51
N THR A 2 8.70 29.14 6.34
CA THR A 2 7.77 28.45 7.28
C THR A 2 6.34 28.66 6.84
N HIS A 3 5.62 27.56 6.66
CA HIS A 3 4.18 27.48 6.35
C HIS A 3 3.40 27.00 7.57
N LYS A 4 2.14 27.39 7.71
CA LYS A 4 1.27 27.01 8.81
C LYS A 4 -0.08 26.53 8.31
N PHE A 5 -0.44 25.30 8.67
CA PHE A 5 -1.71 24.68 8.34
C PHE A 5 -2.28 23.99 9.58
N ASP A 6 -3.56 24.11 9.81
CA ASP A 6 -4.19 23.41 10.93
C ASP A 6 -4.14 21.89 10.70
N PHE A 7 -4.40 21.46 9.44
CA PHE A 7 -4.34 20.06 9.01
C PHE A 7 -3.30 19.91 7.87
N LEU A 8 -2.26 19.13 8.12
CA LEU A 8 -1.24 18.77 7.13
C LEU A 8 -1.39 17.31 6.73
N ILE A 9 -1.65 17.05 5.45
CA ILE A 9 -1.85 15.71 4.89
C ILE A 9 -0.67 15.37 4.00
N ILE A 10 -0.01 14.23 4.24
CA ILE A 10 1.11 13.74 3.44
C ILE A 10 0.64 12.53 2.63
N GLY A 11 0.37 12.76 1.35
CA GLY A 11 -0.14 11.79 0.39
C GLY A 11 -1.51 12.13 -0.17
N SER A 12 -1.69 11.93 -1.48
CA SER A 12 -2.86 12.31 -2.28
C SER A 12 -3.66 11.12 -2.83
N GLY A 13 -3.51 9.93 -2.24
CA GLY A 13 -4.39 8.80 -2.52
C GLY A 13 -5.79 8.97 -1.93
N VAL A 14 -6.65 7.96 -2.10
CA VAL A 14 -8.03 7.96 -1.57
C VAL A 14 -8.09 8.35 -0.09
N ALA A 15 -7.17 7.84 0.73
CA ALA A 15 -7.11 8.13 2.17
C ALA A 15 -6.93 9.62 2.48
N GLY A 16 -5.90 10.23 1.90
CA GLY A 16 -5.57 11.65 2.13
C GLY A 16 -6.64 12.59 1.62
N MET A 17 -7.16 12.36 0.42
CA MET A 17 -8.20 13.21 -0.17
C MET A 17 -9.54 13.10 0.56
N CYS A 18 -9.96 11.89 0.98
CA CYS A 18 -11.17 11.70 1.78
C CYS A 18 -11.07 12.46 3.10
N TYR A 19 -9.94 12.33 3.81
CA TYR A 19 -9.71 13.08 5.05
C TYR A 19 -9.75 14.59 4.81
N ALA A 20 -9.01 15.10 3.80
CA ALA A 20 -8.97 16.53 3.48
C ALA A 20 -10.36 17.10 3.23
N LEU A 21 -11.20 16.43 2.42
CA LEU A 21 -12.57 16.83 2.13
C LEU A 21 -13.46 16.84 3.38
N LYS A 22 -13.23 15.91 4.30
CA LYS A 22 -13.98 15.83 5.57
C LYS A 22 -13.64 16.97 6.50
N VAL A 23 -12.35 17.23 6.75
CA VAL A 23 -11.94 18.30 7.67
C VAL A 23 -12.20 19.70 7.10
N ALA A 24 -12.00 19.89 5.80
CA ALA A 24 -12.29 21.17 5.14
C ALA A 24 -13.77 21.56 5.21
N LYS A 25 -14.67 20.57 5.15
CA LYS A 25 -16.12 20.79 5.26
C LYS A 25 -16.52 21.50 6.56
N GLU A 26 -15.84 21.22 7.67
CA GLU A 26 -16.16 21.77 9.00
C GLU A 26 -15.53 23.16 9.24
N LYS A 27 -14.69 23.64 8.31
CA LYS A 27 -14.07 25.00 8.32
C LYS A 27 -13.33 25.37 9.62
N LYS A 28 -12.75 24.38 10.29
CA LYS A 28 -11.98 24.59 11.53
C LYS A 28 -10.53 25.00 11.32
N GLY A 29 -10.09 25.21 10.08
CA GLY A 29 -8.73 25.64 9.81
C GLY A 29 -8.28 25.40 8.37
N LYS A 30 -7.04 25.77 8.07
CA LYS A 30 -6.41 25.59 6.76
C LYS A 30 -5.93 24.17 6.56
N VAL A 31 -6.19 23.63 5.37
CA VAL A 31 -5.85 22.24 4.99
C VAL A 31 -4.79 22.26 3.90
N ALA A 32 -3.72 21.49 4.06
CA ALA A 32 -2.71 21.28 3.02
C ALA A 32 -2.55 19.80 2.69
N ILE A 33 -2.42 19.48 1.40
CA ILE A 33 -2.03 18.16 0.90
C ILE A 33 -0.65 18.28 0.27
N ILE A 34 0.29 17.46 0.73
CA ILE A 34 1.64 17.34 0.17
C ILE A 34 1.70 16.08 -0.69
N CYS A 35 2.05 16.23 -1.97
CA CYS A 35 2.26 15.12 -2.91
C CYS A 35 3.70 15.14 -3.43
N LYS A 36 4.40 14.01 -3.36
CA LYS A 36 5.78 13.94 -3.86
C LYS A 36 5.90 13.91 -5.40
N THR A 37 4.77 13.73 -6.08
CA THR A 37 4.58 13.87 -7.52
C THR A 37 3.32 14.70 -7.76
N THR A 38 2.60 14.48 -8.86
CA THR A 38 1.30 15.11 -9.09
C THR A 38 0.20 14.41 -8.28
N ILE A 39 -0.92 15.08 -8.07
CA ILE A 39 -2.07 14.54 -7.33
C ILE A 39 -2.69 13.31 -8.02
N GLU A 40 -2.51 13.18 -9.32
CA GLU A 40 -2.99 12.05 -10.13
C GLU A 40 -2.20 10.75 -9.87
N GLU A 41 -0.92 10.85 -9.50
CA GLU A 41 -0.07 9.67 -9.34
C GLU A 41 -0.23 9.08 -7.94
N ALA A 42 -1.07 8.07 -7.84
CA ALA A 42 -1.31 7.33 -6.60
C ALA A 42 -1.58 5.85 -6.90
N ASN A 43 -1.32 4.98 -5.91
CA ASN A 43 -1.66 3.56 -6.03
C ASN A 43 -3.18 3.35 -6.19
N THR A 44 -3.98 4.26 -5.64
CA THR A 44 -5.45 4.29 -5.85
C THR A 44 -5.80 4.24 -7.33
N ALA A 45 -5.17 5.07 -8.16
CA ALA A 45 -5.43 5.14 -9.61
C ALA A 45 -5.07 3.85 -10.37
N LYS A 46 -4.30 2.95 -9.77
CA LYS A 46 -3.89 1.67 -10.38
C LYS A 46 -4.74 0.48 -9.92
N ALA A 47 -5.70 0.69 -9.02
CA ALA A 47 -6.56 -0.36 -8.50
C ALA A 47 -7.61 -0.76 -9.54
N GLN A 48 -7.43 -1.94 -10.15
CA GLN A 48 -8.34 -2.48 -11.18
C GLN A 48 -9.59 -3.12 -10.57
N GLY A 49 -9.48 -3.68 -9.35
CA GLY A 49 -10.59 -4.32 -8.64
C GLY A 49 -11.67 -3.32 -8.23
N GLY A 50 -12.37 -3.62 -7.16
CA GLY A 50 -13.44 -2.77 -6.67
C GLY A 50 -13.24 -2.31 -5.24
N ILE A 51 -14.32 -1.82 -4.67
CA ILE A 51 -14.43 -1.45 -3.27
C ILE A 51 -15.55 -2.26 -2.61
N SER A 52 -15.24 -2.93 -1.49
CA SER A 52 -16.19 -3.82 -0.83
C SER A 52 -17.16 -3.05 0.07
N SER A 53 -18.45 -3.34 -0.03
CA SER A 53 -19.46 -2.82 0.89
C SER A 53 -20.75 -3.63 0.85
N VAL A 54 -21.33 -3.90 2.00
CA VAL A 54 -22.67 -4.49 2.10
C VAL A 54 -23.72 -3.43 1.77
N THR A 55 -24.18 -3.42 0.52
CA THR A 55 -25.16 -2.44 0.03
C THR A 55 -26.56 -3.02 -0.13
N ASN A 56 -26.71 -4.36 -0.15
CA ASN A 56 -27.98 -5.06 -0.30
C ASN A 56 -28.17 -6.06 0.85
N LEU A 57 -28.91 -5.67 1.88
CA LEU A 57 -29.18 -6.48 3.06
C LEU A 57 -30.18 -7.64 2.83
N LEU A 58 -30.76 -7.78 1.62
CA LEU A 58 -31.63 -8.91 1.29
C LEU A 58 -30.83 -10.19 0.95
N VAL A 59 -29.60 -10.03 0.44
CA VAL A 59 -28.76 -11.13 -0.02
C VAL A 59 -27.44 -11.23 0.75
N ASP A 60 -26.99 -10.14 1.35
CA ASP A 60 -25.73 -10.05 2.08
C ASP A 60 -25.96 -9.44 3.47
N ASN A 61 -25.00 -9.61 4.38
CA ASN A 61 -25.03 -8.98 5.71
C ASN A 61 -23.62 -8.70 6.21
N PHE A 62 -23.52 -7.85 7.24
CA PHE A 62 -22.24 -7.45 7.80
C PHE A 62 -21.46 -8.63 8.40
N GLU A 63 -22.14 -9.58 9.05
CA GLU A 63 -21.47 -10.72 9.69
C GLU A 63 -20.74 -11.60 8.69
N LYS A 64 -21.34 -11.85 7.51
CA LYS A 64 -20.66 -12.58 6.43
C LYS A 64 -19.39 -11.85 5.96
N HIS A 65 -19.44 -10.52 5.79
CA HIS A 65 -18.26 -9.74 5.37
C HIS A 65 -17.19 -9.72 6.47
N ILE A 66 -17.59 -9.62 7.74
CA ILE A 66 -16.70 -9.72 8.90
C ILE A 66 -16.01 -11.08 8.90
N GLU A 67 -16.77 -12.17 8.75
CA GLU A 67 -16.24 -13.53 8.74
C GLU A 67 -15.26 -13.76 7.58
N ASP A 68 -15.63 -13.36 6.34
CA ASP A 68 -14.74 -13.43 5.17
C ASP A 68 -13.42 -12.70 5.42
N THR A 69 -13.48 -11.54 6.06
CA THR A 69 -12.29 -10.72 6.40
C THR A 69 -11.43 -11.40 7.47
N MET A 70 -12.05 -11.97 8.51
CA MET A 70 -11.36 -12.70 9.58
C MET A 70 -10.66 -13.96 9.04
N ILE A 71 -11.35 -14.72 8.18
CA ILE A 71 -10.80 -15.91 7.53
C ILE A 71 -9.60 -15.53 6.67
N ALA A 72 -9.74 -14.51 5.81
CA ALA A 72 -8.67 -14.05 4.96
C ALA A 72 -7.43 -13.61 5.76
N GLY A 73 -7.63 -12.92 6.88
CA GLY A 73 -6.57 -12.44 7.77
C GLY A 73 -6.01 -13.49 8.72
N ASP A 74 -6.35 -14.77 8.56
CA ASP A 74 -5.88 -15.88 9.39
C ASP A 74 -6.21 -15.70 10.89
N PHE A 75 -7.35 -15.06 11.17
CA PHE A 75 -7.87 -14.77 12.51
C PHE A 75 -6.93 -13.98 13.43
N ILE A 76 -5.90 -13.33 12.91
CA ILE A 76 -5.04 -12.41 13.67
C ILE A 76 -5.42 -10.93 13.49
N ASN A 77 -6.55 -10.70 12.83
CA ASN A 77 -7.15 -9.38 12.67
C ASN A 77 -7.54 -8.78 14.03
N ASN A 78 -7.56 -7.46 14.11
CA ASN A 78 -8.30 -6.78 15.17
C ASN A 78 -9.79 -6.78 14.82
N ARG A 79 -10.58 -7.58 15.55
CA ARG A 79 -12.02 -7.74 15.28
C ARG A 79 -12.78 -6.41 15.35
N GLU A 80 -12.44 -5.51 16.28
CA GLU A 80 -13.08 -4.20 16.40
C GLU A 80 -12.83 -3.34 15.14
N ALA A 81 -11.61 -3.38 14.63
CA ALA A 81 -11.27 -2.69 13.37
C ALA A 81 -12.04 -3.29 12.17
N VAL A 82 -12.17 -4.61 12.10
CA VAL A 82 -12.97 -5.28 11.06
C VAL A 82 -14.43 -4.84 11.14
N GLU A 83 -15.03 -4.88 12.32
CA GLU A 83 -16.42 -4.46 12.54
C GLU A 83 -16.62 -2.99 12.19
N GLN A 84 -15.70 -2.12 12.60
CA GLN A 84 -15.74 -0.69 12.27
C GLN A 84 -15.74 -0.46 10.76
N VAL A 85 -14.82 -1.08 10.03
CA VAL A 85 -14.73 -0.89 8.58
C VAL A 85 -15.96 -1.43 7.88
N VAL A 86 -16.36 -2.66 8.16
CA VAL A 86 -17.46 -3.32 7.48
C VAL A 86 -18.80 -2.61 7.73
N ARG A 87 -19.08 -2.20 8.98
CA ARG A 87 -20.34 -1.54 9.31
C ARG A 87 -20.44 -0.10 8.82
N ASN A 88 -19.32 0.62 8.69
CA ASN A 88 -19.29 1.99 8.20
C ASN A 88 -19.05 2.08 6.67
N ALA A 89 -18.74 0.97 6.00
CA ALA A 89 -18.52 0.93 4.56
C ALA A 89 -19.66 1.58 3.75
N PRO A 90 -20.96 1.31 4.00
CA PRO A 90 -22.04 1.92 3.24
C PRO A 90 -22.08 3.45 3.32
N ALA A 91 -21.69 4.03 4.46
CA ALA A 91 -21.58 5.47 4.63
C ALA A 91 -20.42 6.04 3.79
N GLY A 92 -19.27 5.35 3.81
CA GLY A 92 -18.12 5.70 2.97
C GLY A 92 -18.43 5.69 1.48
N ILE A 93 -19.16 4.68 0.99
CA ILE A 93 -19.63 4.65 -0.42
C ILE A 93 -20.52 5.85 -0.75
N LYS A 94 -21.44 6.23 0.14
CA LYS A 94 -22.29 7.42 -0.07
C LYS A 94 -21.47 8.70 -0.17
N ASP A 95 -20.40 8.84 0.61
CA ASP A 95 -19.53 10.01 0.54
C ASP A 95 -18.75 10.03 -0.79
N LEU A 96 -18.21 8.89 -1.25
CA LEU A 96 -17.56 8.81 -2.56
C LEU A 96 -18.51 9.23 -3.70
N VAL A 97 -19.73 8.70 -3.71
CA VAL A 97 -20.76 9.09 -4.70
C VAL A 97 -21.06 10.59 -4.62
N LYS A 98 -21.17 11.15 -3.42
CA LYS A 98 -21.38 12.59 -3.21
C LYS A 98 -20.22 13.44 -3.75
N TRP A 99 -19.00 12.94 -3.72
CA TRP A 99 -17.81 13.59 -4.28
C TRP A 99 -17.63 13.33 -5.78
N GLY A 100 -18.63 12.72 -6.44
CA GLY A 100 -18.68 12.58 -7.89
C GLY A 100 -18.02 11.29 -8.41
N VAL A 101 -17.85 10.28 -7.58
CA VAL A 101 -17.44 8.93 -8.02
C VAL A 101 -18.65 8.20 -8.60
N ASN A 102 -18.50 7.63 -9.79
CA ASN A 102 -19.53 6.90 -10.49
C ASN A 102 -19.23 5.40 -10.45
N PHE A 103 -20.05 4.66 -9.72
CA PHE A 103 -20.05 3.19 -9.76
C PHE A 103 -21.05 2.69 -10.78
N ASP A 104 -20.76 1.53 -11.40
CA ASP A 104 -21.64 0.92 -12.38
C ASP A 104 -22.98 0.52 -11.76
N LYS A 105 -24.05 0.67 -12.54
CA LYS A 105 -25.42 0.42 -12.12
C LYS A 105 -26.14 -0.46 -13.12
N LYS A 106 -27.06 -1.27 -12.61
CA LYS A 106 -28.03 -2.02 -13.42
C LYS A 106 -29.10 -1.09 -13.99
N GLU A 107 -29.93 -1.62 -14.88
CA GLU A 107 -31.04 -0.91 -15.50
C GLU A 107 -32.06 -0.37 -14.47
N ASP A 108 -32.21 -1.05 -13.32
CA ASP A 108 -33.09 -0.64 -12.23
C ASP A 108 -32.52 0.44 -11.33
N GLY A 109 -31.28 0.91 -11.61
CA GLY A 109 -30.57 1.94 -10.85
C GLY A 109 -29.83 1.44 -9.61
N SER A 110 -29.94 0.15 -9.26
CA SER A 110 -29.13 -0.48 -8.21
C SER A 110 -27.67 -0.64 -8.66
N PHE A 111 -26.72 -0.71 -7.71
CA PHE A 111 -25.33 -0.96 -8.03
C PHE A 111 -25.15 -2.33 -8.69
N ASP A 112 -24.35 -2.39 -9.74
CA ASP A 112 -23.85 -3.65 -10.27
C ASP A 112 -22.71 -4.12 -9.38
N LEU A 113 -22.85 -5.33 -8.82
CA LEU A 113 -21.92 -5.85 -7.81
C LEU A 113 -21.21 -7.09 -8.33
N HIS A 114 -19.89 -7.12 -8.12
CA HIS A 114 -19.07 -8.29 -8.38
C HIS A 114 -18.78 -9.08 -7.09
N ARG A 115 -18.26 -10.29 -7.28
CA ARG A 115 -17.69 -11.14 -6.22
C ARG A 115 -16.24 -11.45 -6.56
N GLU A 116 -15.34 -11.22 -5.62
CA GLU A 116 -13.94 -11.58 -5.75
C GLU A 116 -13.58 -12.78 -4.85
N GLY A 117 -12.40 -13.35 -5.06
CA GLY A 117 -11.91 -14.48 -4.26
C GLY A 117 -11.86 -14.16 -2.76
N GLY A 118 -12.35 -15.09 -1.94
CA GLY A 118 -12.47 -14.94 -0.49
C GLY A 118 -13.77 -14.30 -0.02
N HIS A 119 -14.56 -13.67 -0.89
CA HIS A 119 -15.88 -13.17 -0.54
C HIS A 119 -16.96 -14.24 -0.72
N SER A 120 -17.82 -14.37 0.29
CA SER A 120 -18.97 -15.29 0.24
C SER A 120 -20.12 -14.75 -0.61
N GLU A 121 -20.23 -13.40 -0.76
CA GLU A 121 -21.34 -12.73 -1.45
C GLU A 121 -20.88 -11.68 -2.47
N PHE A 122 -21.81 -11.23 -3.32
CA PHE A 122 -21.62 -10.15 -4.28
C PHE A 122 -21.71 -8.80 -3.55
N ARG A 123 -20.58 -8.16 -3.26
CA ARG A 123 -20.53 -6.90 -2.51
C ARG A 123 -19.49 -5.91 -3.03
N ILE A 124 -18.86 -6.19 -4.18
CA ILE A 124 -17.80 -5.37 -4.72
C ILE A 124 -18.40 -4.39 -5.72
N LEU A 125 -18.39 -3.10 -5.36
CA LEU A 125 -18.72 -2.01 -6.28
C LEU A 125 -17.54 -1.76 -7.20
N HIS A 126 -17.81 -1.47 -8.46
CA HIS A 126 -16.79 -1.27 -9.48
C HIS A 126 -17.20 -0.19 -10.50
N HIS A 127 -16.23 0.23 -11.31
CA HIS A 127 -16.42 1.02 -12.52
C HIS A 127 -15.60 0.36 -13.62
N ALA A 128 -16.25 -0.40 -14.48
CA ALA A 128 -15.62 -1.29 -15.46
C ALA A 128 -14.45 -2.10 -14.82
N ASP A 129 -13.26 -2.04 -15.40
CA ASP A 129 -12.01 -2.63 -14.89
C ASP A 129 -11.01 -1.56 -14.38
N ASP A 130 -11.50 -0.37 -14.01
CA ASP A 130 -10.69 0.79 -13.64
C ASP A 130 -11.28 1.59 -12.46
N THR A 131 -11.79 0.88 -11.46
CA THR A 131 -12.50 1.46 -10.31
C THR A 131 -11.65 2.49 -9.56
N GLY A 132 -10.37 2.21 -9.39
CA GLY A 132 -9.47 3.10 -8.67
C GLY A 132 -9.23 4.42 -9.39
N ALA A 133 -9.11 4.41 -10.72
CA ALA A 133 -8.97 5.63 -11.51
C ALA A 133 -10.22 6.51 -11.42
N GLU A 134 -11.42 5.91 -11.43
CA GLU A 134 -12.66 6.65 -11.26
C GLU A 134 -12.77 7.27 -9.85
N ILE A 135 -12.41 6.53 -8.79
CA ILE A 135 -12.36 7.07 -7.43
C ILE A 135 -11.38 8.25 -7.37
N GLN A 136 -10.16 8.07 -7.91
CA GLN A 136 -9.14 9.12 -7.93
C GLN A 136 -9.62 10.35 -8.69
N ARG A 137 -10.24 10.19 -9.88
CA ARG A 137 -10.82 11.27 -10.68
C ARG A 137 -11.86 12.08 -9.91
N GLY A 138 -12.81 11.39 -9.29
CA GLY A 138 -13.90 12.04 -8.52
C GLY A 138 -13.35 12.85 -7.35
N LEU A 139 -12.43 12.26 -6.58
CA LEU A 139 -11.82 12.92 -5.43
C LEU A 139 -10.93 14.10 -5.82
N ILE A 140 -10.12 14.00 -6.89
CA ILE A 140 -9.31 15.12 -7.40
C ILE A 140 -10.23 16.29 -7.79
N ALA A 141 -11.31 16.02 -8.50
CA ALA A 141 -12.26 17.06 -8.89
C ALA A 141 -12.87 17.75 -7.65
N ALA A 142 -13.24 16.97 -6.62
CA ALA A 142 -13.79 17.53 -5.38
C ALA A 142 -12.75 18.36 -4.60
N VAL A 143 -11.49 17.89 -4.51
CA VAL A 143 -10.39 18.61 -3.85
C VAL A 143 -10.06 19.91 -4.57
N ARG A 144 -9.85 19.87 -5.89
CA ARG A 144 -9.50 21.06 -6.69
C ARG A 144 -10.61 22.12 -6.69
N ASN A 145 -11.86 21.74 -6.51
CA ASN A 145 -12.99 22.66 -6.41
C ASN A 145 -13.21 23.20 -4.98
N ASN A 146 -12.43 22.79 -4.00
CA ASN A 146 -12.55 23.23 -2.62
C ASN A 146 -11.50 24.30 -2.29
N PRO A 147 -11.89 25.59 -2.09
CA PRO A 147 -10.93 26.67 -1.85
C PRO A 147 -10.23 26.60 -0.48
N ASP A 148 -10.72 25.76 0.44
CA ASP A 148 -10.14 25.61 1.78
C ASP A 148 -9.01 24.55 1.80
N ILE A 149 -8.73 23.90 0.64
CA ILE A 149 -7.67 22.88 0.50
C ILE A 149 -6.58 23.39 -0.44
N GLU A 150 -5.35 23.50 0.06
CA GLU A 150 -4.17 23.83 -0.73
C GLU A 150 -3.39 22.56 -1.06
N VAL A 151 -3.01 22.37 -2.34
CA VAL A 151 -2.30 21.18 -2.81
C VAL A 151 -0.91 21.56 -3.27
N PHE A 152 0.11 20.92 -2.69
CA PHE A 152 1.52 21.10 -3.01
C PHE A 152 2.03 19.88 -3.77
N GLU A 153 2.03 19.97 -5.10
CA GLU A 153 2.54 18.91 -5.96
C GLU A 153 4.06 18.94 -6.07
N ASN A 154 4.68 17.78 -6.31
CA ASN A 154 6.13 17.59 -6.39
C ASN A 154 6.89 18.00 -5.11
N HIS A 155 6.20 18.14 -3.99
CA HIS A 155 6.78 18.44 -2.69
C HIS A 155 7.01 17.15 -1.90
N PHE A 156 8.24 16.93 -1.44
CA PHE A 156 8.62 15.68 -0.76
C PHE A 156 8.76 15.90 0.75
N ALA A 157 7.95 15.20 1.55
CA ALA A 157 8.11 15.19 3.01
C ALA A 157 9.38 14.40 3.40
N VAL A 158 10.37 15.10 3.96
CA VAL A 158 11.69 14.55 4.33
C VAL A 158 11.64 13.88 5.69
N GLU A 159 11.09 14.59 6.68
CA GLU A 159 10.96 14.12 8.08
C GLU A 159 9.71 14.72 8.74
N ILE A 160 9.09 13.99 9.68
CA ILE A 160 8.12 14.58 10.59
C ILE A 160 8.83 15.30 11.74
N ILE A 161 8.27 16.42 12.16
CA ILE A 161 8.86 17.28 13.20
C ILE A 161 8.33 16.84 14.57
N THR A 162 9.24 16.54 15.49
CA THR A 162 8.91 16.15 16.89
C THR A 162 9.77 16.93 17.88
N GLN A 163 9.62 16.69 19.19
CA GLN A 163 10.47 17.26 20.24
C GLN A 163 11.96 17.04 20.00
N HIS A 164 12.35 16.04 19.22
CA HIS A 164 13.76 15.81 18.85
C HIS A 164 14.38 17.04 18.20
N HIS A 165 13.63 17.72 17.35
CA HIS A 165 14.09 18.93 16.63
C HIS A 165 14.20 20.17 17.53
N LEU A 166 13.64 20.09 18.76
CA LEU A 166 13.84 21.08 19.83
C LEU A 166 15.07 20.76 20.72
N GLY A 167 15.90 19.77 20.34
CA GLY A 167 17.04 19.31 21.13
C GLY A 167 16.68 18.37 22.28
N ILE A 168 15.43 17.90 22.38
CA ILE A 168 14.99 16.97 23.40
C ILE A 168 15.28 15.54 22.91
N ARG A 169 15.94 14.74 23.76
CA ARG A 169 16.20 13.32 23.43
C ARG A 169 14.90 12.52 23.38
N VAL A 170 14.55 12.02 22.21
CA VAL A 170 13.39 11.15 21.99
C VAL A 170 13.85 9.70 21.78
N THR A 171 13.24 8.77 22.48
CA THR A 171 13.48 7.32 22.39
C THR A 171 12.16 6.59 22.27
N ARG A 172 12.15 5.31 21.96
CA ARG A 172 10.92 4.47 21.93
C ARG A 172 10.23 4.35 23.31
N ARG A 173 10.91 4.72 24.39
CA ARG A 173 10.36 4.73 25.75
C ARG A 173 9.91 6.12 26.19
N THR A 174 10.13 7.15 25.38
CA THR A 174 9.67 8.50 25.66
C THR A 174 8.15 8.50 25.61
N PRO A 175 7.47 8.84 26.70
CA PRO A 175 6.04 9.03 26.67
C PRO A 175 5.70 10.29 25.88
N ASP A 176 4.49 10.35 25.38
CA ASP A 176 3.92 11.58 24.81
C ASP A 176 4.79 12.25 23.72
N ILE A 177 5.35 11.44 22.80
CA ILE A 177 5.96 11.99 21.60
C ILE A 177 4.89 12.75 20.81
N GLU A 178 5.22 13.96 20.36
CA GLU A 178 4.28 14.87 19.73
C GLU A 178 4.79 15.31 18.36
N CYS A 179 3.92 15.35 17.36
CA CYS A 179 4.22 15.83 16.02
C CYS A 179 3.79 17.30 15.87
N TYR A 180 4.66 18.12 15.29
CA TYR A 180 4.43 19.56 15.07
C TYR A 180 4.36 19.92 13.58
N GLY A 181 4.35 18.92 12.67
CA GLY A 181 4.36 19.09 11.23
C GLY A 181 5.44 18.29 10.54
N ALA A 182 5.92 18.78 9.41
CA ALA A 182 6.94 18.11 8.60
C ALA A 182 7.93 19.11 7.97
N TYR A 183 9.14 18.63 7.73
CA TYR A 183 10.09 19.25 6.82
C TYR A 183 9.83 18.76 5.41
N VAL A 184 9.70 19.67 4.46
CA VAL A 184 9.27 19.36 3.10
C VAL A 184 10.23 19.97 2.09
N LEU A 185 10.78 19.13 1.21
CA LEU A 185 11.63 19.57 0.10
C LEU A 185 10.77 20.26 -0.96
N ASN A 186 11.10 21.51 -1.24
CA ASN A 186 10.46 22.34 -2.23
C ASN A 186 11.20 22.17 -3.58
N PRO A 187 10.54 21.72 -4.64
CA PRO A 187 11.19 21.45 -5.93
C PRO A 187 11.66 22.71 -6.64
N GLU A 188 11.01 23.86 -6.41
CA GLU A 188 11.34 25.12 -7.08
C GLU A 188 12.63 25.75 -6.53
N THR A 189 12.81 25.65 -5.22
CA THR A 189 13.96 26.25 -4.53
C THR A 189 15.11 25.28 -4.28
N GLY A 190 14.82 23.97 -4.32
CA GLY A 190 15.74 22.91 -3.89
C GLY A 190 16.05 22.94 -2.40
N LYS A 191 15.28 23.70 -1.60
CA LYS A 191 15.43 23.82 -0.15
C LYS A 191 14.36 23.05 0.59
N VAL A 192 14.64 22.75 1.84
CA VAL A 192 13.66 22.13 2.75
C VAL A 192 12.95 23.23 3.54
N ASP A 193 11.65 23.34 3.32
CA ASP A 193 10.76 24.25 4.02
C ASP A 193 10.15 23.59 5.27
N THR A 194 9.73 24.41 6.24
CA THR A 194 9.10 23.97 7.48
C THR A 194 7.58 24.12 7.36
N TYR A 195 6.85 23.00 7.43
CA TYR A 195 5.39 22.99 7.45
C TYR A 195 4.91 22.67 8.87
N LEU A 196 4.55 23.70 9.63
CA LEU A 196 3.98 23.54 10.97
C LEU A 196 2.51 23.17 10.88
N SER A 197 2.08 22.23 11.70
CA SER A 197 0.67 21.82 11.78
C SER A 197 0.20 21.58 13.21
N LYS A 198 -1.11 21.72 13.42
CA LYS A 198 -1.76 21.28 14.65
C LYS A 198 -2.03 19.77 14.61
N VAL A 199 -2.41 19.27 13.43
CA VAL A 199 -2.61 17.84 13.16
C VAL A 199 -1.90 17.47 11.87
N THR A 200 -1.20 16.33 11.88
CA THR A 200 -0.56 15.75 10.68
C THR A 200 -1.17 14.39 10.38
N LEU A 201 -1.52 14.14 9.12
CA LEU A 201 -1.99 12.86 8.62
C LEU A 201 -0.98 12.22 7.67
N MET A 202 -0.60 10.97 7.94
CA MET A 202 0.17 10.13 7.03
C MET A 202 -0.80 9.33 6.16
N ALA A 203 -0.78 9.57 4.83
CA ALA A 203 -1.57 8.86 3.82
C ALA A 203 -0.68 8.47 2.62
N THR A 204 0.55 8.02 2.92
CA THR A 204 1.67 7.90 1.99
C THR A 204 1.67 6.62 1.16
N GLY A 205 0.67 5.75 1.31
CA GLY A 205 0.58 4.48 0.59
C GLY A 205 1.59 3.44 1.08
N GLY A 206 1.78 2.40 0.26
CA GLY A 206 2.53 1.21 0.63
C GLY A 206 4.02 1.24 0.31
N THR A 207 4.58 0.05 0.15
CA THR A 207 6.03 -0.21 0.13
C THR A 207 6.50 -1.02 -1.06
N GLY A 208 5.64 -1.26 -2.06
CA GLY A 208 5.92 -2.22 -3.13
C GLY A 208 7.20 -1.94 -3.93
N ALA A 209 7.60 -0.66 -4.04
CA ALA A 209 8.80 -0.27 -4.79
C ALA A 209 10.13 -0.72 -4.17
N ILE A 210 10.12 -1.27 -2.95
CA ILE A 210 11.30 -1.90 -2.35
C ILE A 210 11.62 -3.29 -2.93
N TYR A 211 10.74 -3.84 -3.77
CA TYR A 211 10.95 -5.12 -4.48
C TYR A 211 11.28 -4.86 -5.94
N GLN A 212 11.99 -5.79 -6.59
CA GLN A 212 12.36 -5.67 -8.02
C GLN A 212 11.15 -5.61 -8.95
N THR A 213 10.07 -6.28 -8.57
CA THR A 213 8.83 -6.31 -9.35
C THR A 213 7.66 -6.05 -8.44
N THR A 214 6.84 -5.07 -8.79
CA THR A 214 5.64 -4.69 -8.05
C THR A 214 4.54 -4.22 -8.98
N SER A 215 3.29 -4.45 -8.59
CA SER A 215 2.12 -3.85 -9.23
C SER A 215 1.88 -2.40 -8.79
N ASN A 216 2.64 -1.89 -7.82
CA ASN A 216 2.56 -0.53 -7.34
C ASN A 216 3.38 0.44 -8.22
N PRO A 217 3.02 1.72 -8.28
CA PRO A 217 3.85 2.73 -8.92
C PRO A 217 5.20 2.89 -8.20
N SER A 218 6.20 3.40 -8.90
CA SER A 218 7.56 3.59 -8.37
C SER A 218 7.64 4.49 -7.13
N ILE A 219 6.58 5.27 -6.89
CA ILE A 219 6.45 6.13 -5.71
C ILE A 219 6.13 5.39 -4.41
N ALA A 220 5.83 4.10 -4.45
CA ALA A 220 5.46 3.30 -3.27
C ALA A 220 6.71 2.87 -2.47
N THR A 221 7.45 3.82 -1.93
CA THR A 221 8.76 3.65 -1.26
C THR A 221 8.67 3.57 0.27
N GLY A 222 7.44 3.58 0.85
CA GLY A 222 7.21 3.42 2.29
C GLY A 222 7.56 4.65 3.13
N ASP A 223 7.51 5.83 2.56
CA ASP A 223 8.01 7.08 3.15
C ASP A 223 7.44 7.37 4.53
N GLY A 224 6.11 7.30 4.68
CA GLY A 224 5.46 7.59 5.96
C GLY A 224 5.82 6.59 7.05
N ILE A 225 5.90 5.31 6.70
CA ILE A 225 6.31 4.25 7.64
C ILE A 225 7.73 4.50 8.13
N ALA A 226 8.65 4.82 7.21
CA ALA A 226 10.04 5.12 7.53
C ALA A 226 10.17 6.37 8.41
N MET A 227 9.48 7.47 8.07
CA MET A 227 9.50 8.71 8.86
C MET A 227 8.99 8.49 10.29
N VAL A 228 7.87 7.78 10.45
CA VAL A 228 7.30 7.47 11.78
C VAL A 228 8.23 6.56 12.57
N TYR A 229 8.85 5.56 11.93
CA TYR A 229 9.84 4.70 12.57
C TYR A 229 11.06 5.48 13.08
N ARG A 230 11.62 6.40 12.28
CA ARG A 230 12.73 7.28 12.70
C ARG A 230 12.32 8.20 13.85
N ALA A 231 11.09 8.71 13.83
CA ALA A 231 10.50 9.49 14.92
C ALA A 231 10.15 8.67 16.17
N LYS A 232 10.48 7.37 16.22
CA LYS A 232 10.24 6.43 17.32
C LYS A 232 8.78 6.04 17.53
N GLY A 233 7.91 6.31 16.56
CA GLY A 233 6.55 5.79 16.52
C GLY A 233 6.51 4.26 16.34
N LYS A 234 5.36 3.68 16.68
CA LYS A 234 5.16 2.23 16.60
C LYS A 234 4.79 1.82 15.18
N VAL A 235 5.46 0.77 14.70
CA VAL A 235 5.20 0.12 13.40
C VAL A 235 5.04 -1.36 13.64
N LYS A 236 4.03 -1.99 13.03
CA LYS A 236 3.62 -3.36 13.33
C LYS A 236 3.27 -4.14 12.05
N ASP A 237 3.40 -5.48 12.14
CA ASP A 237 2.94 -6.46 11.15
C ASP A 237 3.58 -6.27 9.74
N MET A 238 4.80 -5.72 9.69
CA MET A 238 5.52 -5.42 8.44
C MET A 238 5.91 -6.68 7.65
N GLU A 239 6.00 -7.84 8.27
CA GLU A 239 6.29 -9.12 7.63
C GLU A 239 5.17 -9.59 6.69
N PHE A 240 3.95 -9.05 6.81
CA PHE A 240 2.81 -9.41 5.98
C PHE A 240 2.73 -8.58 4.71
N VAL A 241 3.56 -8.94 3.75
CA VAL A 241 3.56 -8.37 2.39
C VAL A 241 2.80 -9.30 1.47
N GLN A 242 1.71 -8.81 0.87
CA GLN A 242 0.93 -9.57 -0.10
C GLN A 242 1.58 -9.49 -1.48
N PHE A 243 1.76 -10.66 -2.10
CA PHE A 243 2.19 -10.77 -3.48
C PHE A 243 0.99 -11.14 -4.36
N HIS A 244 0.78 -10.39 -5.44
CA HIS A 244 -0.18 -10.80 -6.46
C HIS A 244 0.44 -11.92 -7.30
N PRO A 245 -0.25 -13.05 -7.51
CA PRO A 245 0.34 -14.20 -8.18
C PRO A 245 0.64 -13.98 -9.66
N THR A 246 -0.15 -13.14 -10.33
CA THR A 246 -0.11 -13.01 -11.78
C THR A 246 -0.02 -11.55 -12.23
N VAL A 247 1.20 -11.05 -12.43
CA VAL A 247 1.46 -9.87 -13.27
C VAL A 247 2.08 -10.31 -14.57
N LEU A 248 1.90 -9.51 -15.62
CA LEU A 248 2.54 -9.75 -16.92
C LEU A 248 4.06 -9.70 -16.74
N PHE A 249 4.74 -10.79 -17.04
CA PHE A 249 6.20 -10.81 -17.01
C PHE A 249 6.75 -10.03 -18.19
N ASN A 250 7.26 -8.84 -17.89
CA ASN A 250 7.98 -8.00 -18.85
C ASN A 250 9.17 -7.34 -18.14
N PRO A 251 10.42 -7.77 -18.40
CA PRO A 251 11.61 -7.22 -17.75
C PRO A 251 11.82 -5.71 -17.92
N LYS A 252 11.11 -5.09 -18.87
CA LYS A 252 11.18 -3.64 -19.14
C LYS A 252 10.15 -2.84 -18.35
N GLU A 253 9.15 -3.49 -17.76
CA GLU A 253 8.03 -2.85 -17.04
C GLU A 253 7.83 -3.53 -15.68
N THR A 254 8.60 -3.11 -14.68
CA THR A 254 8.60 -3.72 -13.34
C THR A 254 7.97 -2.83 -12.26
N HIS A 255 7.78 -1.53 -12.52
CA HIS A 255 7.21 -0.54 -11.59
C HIS A 255 6.33 0.51 -12.30
N PRO A 256 5.02 0.29 -12.45
CA PRO A 256 4.26 -0.90 -12.09
C PRO A 256 4.37 -2.01 -13.15
N ALA A 257 4.48 -3.26 -12.68
CA ALA A 257 4.22 -4.42 -13.53
C ALA A 257 2.72 -4.51 -13.81
N TYR A 258 2.36 -4.81 -15.07
CA TYR A 258 0.96 -4.81 -15.49
C TYR A 258 0.19 -5.98 -14.85
N LEU A 259 -0.88 -5.69 -14.15
CA LEU A 259 -1.68 -6.69 -13.45
C LEU A 259 -2.50 -7.54 -14.43
N ILE A 260 -2.36 -8.86 -14.35
CA ILE A 260 -3.28 -9.81 -14.96
C ILE A 260 -4.28 -10.21 -13.89
N THR A 261 -5.49 -9.66 -13.98
CA THR A 261 -6.51 -9.76 -12.94
C THR A 261 -6.85 -11.20 -12.56
N GLU A 262 -7.22 -11.41 -11.30
CA GLU A 262 -7.72 -12.69 -10.81
C GLU A 262 -8.95 -13.20 -11.57
N ALA A 263 -9.77 -12.27 -12.09
CA ALA A 263 -10.93 -12.61 -12.91
C ALA A 263 -10.57 -13.48 -14.12
N MET A 264 -9.35 -13.37 -14.67
CA MET A 264 -8.91 -14.22 -15.77
C MET A 264 -8.73 -15.70 -15.33
N ARG A 265 -8.27 -15.94 -14.10
CA ARG A 265 -8.26 -17.29 -13.51
C ARG A 265 -9.69 -17.76 -13.23
N GLY A 266 -10.55 -16.88 -12.74
CA GLY A 266 -11.99 -17.13 -12.56
C GLY A 266 -12.72 -17.45 -13.85
N TYR A 267 -12.36 -16.84 -14.97
CA TYR A 267 -12.87 -17.13 -16.32
C TYR A 267 -12.45 -18.53 -16.82
N GLY A 268 -11.45 -19.14 -16.17
CA GLY A 268 -10.97 -20.49 -16.45
C GLY A 268 -9.53 -20.53 -16.95
N GLY A 269 -8.75 -19.48 -16.69
CA GLY A 269 -7.31 -19.47 -16.99
C GLY A 269 -6.55 -20.53 -16.18
N ILE A 270 -5.69 -21.29 -16.86
CA ILE A 270 -4.94 -22.42 -16.31
C ILE A 270 -3.46 -22.02 -16.18
N LEU A 271 -2.89 -22.21 -14.99
CA LEU A 271 -1.46 -21.98 -14.76
C LEU A 271 -0.64 -23.16 -15.26
N ARG A 272 0.37 -22.85 -16.09
CA ARG A 272 1.25 -23.83 -16.74
C ARG A 272 2.71 -23.43 -16.63
N LEU A 273 3.60 -24.41 -16.69
CA LEU A 273 5.01 -24.17 -17.01
C LEU A 273 5.15 -23.77 -18.49
N PRO A 274 6.27 -23.14 -18.89
CA PRO A 274 6.49 -22.79 -20.31
C PRO A 274 6.46 -24.00 -21.28
N ASN A 275 6.67 -25.22 -20.77
CA ASN A 275 6.55 -26.45 -21.57
C ASN A 275 5.08 -26.92 -21.74
N GLY A 276 4.11 -26.23 -21.13
CA GLY A 276 2.68 -26.54 -21.18
C GLY A 276 2.16 -27.42 -20.04
N GLU A 277 3.02 -27.91 -19.14
CA GLU A 277 2.64 -28.76 -18.00
C GLU A 277 1.85 -27.96 -16.97
N GLU A 278 0.71 -28.52 -16.50
CA GLU A 278 -0.03 -27.98 -15.36
C GLU A 278 0.64 -28.39 -14.05
N PHE A 279 0.69 -27.48 -13.07
CA PHE A 279 1.39 -27.75 -11.82
C PHE A 279 0.54 -27.54 -10.56
N MET A 280 -0.56 -26.81 -10.63
CA MET A 280 -1.35 -26.43 -9.44
C MET A 280 -1.93 -27.63 -8.68
N GLN A 281 -2.16 -28.78 -9.33
CA GLN A 281 -2.62 -30.01 -8.68
C GLN A 281 -1.65 -30.55 -7.62
N LYS A 282 -0.38 -30.14 -7.65
CA LYS A 282 0.63 -30.49 -6.62
C LYS A 282 0.43 -29.70 -5.32
N TYR A 283 -0.33 -28.58 -5.36
CA TYR A 283 -0.40 -27.58 -4.29
C TYR A 283 -1.77 -27.43 -3.65
N ASP A 284 -2.85 -27.44 -4.44
CA ASP A 284 -4.21 -27.23 -3.94
C ASP A 284 -5.27 -27.84 -4.87
N GLU A 285 -6.30 -28.46 -4.29
CA GLU A 285 -7.40 -29.10 -5.01
C GLU A 285 -8.25 -28.12 -5.84
N ARG A 286 -8.27 -26.83 -5.46
CA ARG A 286 -8.93 -25.74 -6.20
C ARG A 286 -8.16 -25.29 -7.43
N LEU A 287 -6.97 -25.85 -7.66
CA LEU A 287 -6.10 -25.57 -8.82
C LEU A 287 -5.78 -24.06 -8.94
N SER A 288 -5.93 -23.51 -10.15
CA SER A 288 -5.66 -22.09 -10.43
C SER A 288 -6.61 -21.10 -9.71
N LEU A 289 -7.68 -21.60 -9.09
CA LEU A 289 -8.65 -20.84 -8.29
C LEU A 289 -8.33 -20.85 -6.78
N ALA A 290 -7.23 -21.46 -6.37
CA ALA A 290 -6.77 -21.41 -4.98
C ALA A 290 -6.53 -19.93 -4.54
N PRO A 291 -6.56 -19.64 -3.24
CA PRO A 291 -6.25 -18.31 -2.69
C PRO A 291 -4.90 -17.76 -3.20
N ARG A 292 -4.81 -16.42 -3.29
CA ARG A 292 -3.66 -15.72 -3.88
C ARG A 292 -2.32 -16.14 -3.27
N ASP A 293 -2.26 -16.30 -1.97
CA ASP A 293 -1.05 -16.70 -1.25
C ASP A 293 -0.59 -18.12 -1.61
N ILE A 294 -1.52 -19.06 -1.76
CA ILE A 294 -1.22 -20.43 -2.21
C ILE A 294 -0.72 -20.43 -3.65
N VAL A 295 -1.41 -19.71 -4.55
CA VAL A 295 -1.01 -19.61 -5.96
C VAL A 295 0.36 -18.94 -6.09
N ALA A 296 0.60 -17.83 -5.35
CA ALA A 296 1.88 -17.13 -5.38
C ALA A 296 3.03 -18.03 -4.89
N ARG A 297 2.82 -18.80 -3.80
CA ARG A 297 3.81 -19.78 -3.31
C ARG A 297 4.06 -20.90 -4.31
N ALA A 298 3.02 -21.41 -4.96
CA ALA A 298 3.16 -22.44 -5.98
C ALA A 298 4.00 -21.95 -7.16
N ILE A 299 3.69 -20.79 -7.69
CA ILE A 299 4.43 -20.18 -8.80
C ILE A 299 5.90 -19.92 -8.38
N ASP A 300 6.13 -19.31 -7.21
CA ASP A 300 7.49 -19.04 -6.69
C ASP A 300 8.31 -20.34 -6.55
N ASN A 301 7.67 -21.42 -6.08
CA ASN A 301 8.33 -22.70 -5.97
C ASN A 301 8.67 -23.32 -7.34
N GLU A 302 7.72 -23.35 -8.27
CA GLU A 302 7.96 -23.90 -9.62
C GLU A 302 9.03 -23.09 -10.36
N MET A 303 9.03 -21.75 -10.24
CA MET A 303 10.08 -20.91 -10.81
C MET A 303 11.47 -21.27 -10.26
N LYS A 304 11.58 -21.51 -8.95
CA LYS A 304 12.84 -21.88 -8.30
C LYS A 304 13.32 -23.30 -8.67
N VAL A 305 12.41 -24.28 -8.66
CA VAL A 305 12.72 -25.67 -8.97
C VAL A 305 13.18 -25.84 -10.42
N HIS A 306 12.55 -25.11 -11.35
CA HIS A 306 12.85 -25.21 -12.77
C HIS A 306 13.79 -24.11 -13.29
N ALA A 307 14.33 -23.24 -12.42
CA ALA A 307 15.17 -22.10 -12.77
C ALA A 307 14.54 -21.20 -13.85
N LEU A 308 13.27 -20.86 -13.67
CA LEU A 308 12.47 -20.04 -14.58
C LEU A 308 12.31 -18.62 -14.04
N ASP A 309 12.20 -17.64 -14.95
CA ASP A 309 11.87 -16.26 -14.62
C ASP A 309 10.35 -16.00 -14.57
N HIS A 310 9.54 -16.90 -15.13
CA HIS A 310 8.10 -16.79 -15.18
C HIS A 310 7.43 -18.17 -15.38
N VAL A 311 6.14 -18.21 -15.10
CA VAL A 311 5.22 -19.28 -15.54
C VAL A 311 4.24 -18.71 -16.56
N CYS A 312 3.29 -19.49 -17.01
CA CYS A 312 2.32 -19.10 -18.02
C CYS A 312 0.89 -19.18 -17.50
N LEU A 313 0.04 -18.26 -17.93
CA LEU A 313 -1.41 -18.34 -17.77
C LEU A 313 -2.04 -18.61 -19.15
N ASP A 314 -2.74 -19.73 -19.25
CA ASP A 314 -3.33 -20.23 -20.49
C ASP A 314 -4.83 -19.96 -20.52
N VAL A 315 -5.31 -19.20 -21.49
CA VAL A 315 -6.73 -18.98 -21.83
C VAL A 315 -7.04 -19.35 -23.27
N THR A 316 -6.10 -19.99 -24.00
CA THR A 316 -6.23 -20.32 -25.44
C THR A 316 -7.33 -21.34 -25.73
N HIS A 317 -7.77 -22.08 -24.73
CA HIS A 317 -8.87 -23.04 -24.82
C HIS A 317 -10.27 -22.38 -24.75
N LYS A 318 -10.34 -21.06 -24.50
CA LYS A 318 -11.58 -20.27 -24.45
C LYS A 318 -11.91 -19.69 -25.83
N ASP A 319 -13.18 -19.31 -26.00
CA ASP A 319 -13.58 -18.61 -27.22
C ASP A 319 -12.83 -17.28 -27.38
N PRO A 320 -12.18 -17.04 -28.54
CA PRO A 320 -11.38 -15.85 -28.77
C PRO A 320 -12.15 -14.53 -28.65
N GLU A 321 -13.38 -14.47 -29.17
CA GLU A 321 -14.17 -13.23 -29.17
C GLU A 321 -14.74 -12.94 -27.78
N GLU A 322 -15.16 -13.96 -27.04
CA GLU A 322 -15.54 -13.81 -25.64
C GLU A 322 -14.35 -13.36 -24.78
N THR A 323 -13.17 -13.95 -24.97
CA THR A 323 -11.95 -13.55 -24.24
C THR A 323 -11.61 -12.09 -24.47
N LYS A 324 -11.64 -11.60 -25.71
CA LYS A 324 -11.40 -10.18 -26.04
C LYS A 324 -12.45 -9.26 -25.44
N LYS A 325 -13.72 -9.69 -25.41
CA LYS A 325 -14.82 -8.92 -24.85
C LYS A 325 -14.74 -8.82 -23.33
N HIS A 326 -14.35 -9.89 -22.65
CA HIS A 326 -14.22 -9.91 -21.19
C HIS A 326 -12.98 -9.16 -20.69
N PHE A 327 -11.88 -9.18 -21.47
CA PHE A 327 -10.58 -8.63 -21.06
C PHE A 327 -9.96 -7.72 -22.12
N PRO A 328 -10.64 -6.66 -22.56
CA PRO A 328 -10.19 -5.84 -23.69
C PRO A 328 -8.84 -5.14 -23.40
N ASN A 329 -8.63 -4.65 -22.17
CA ASN A 329 -7.41 -3.95 -21.79
C ASN A 329 -6.22 -4.92 -21.66
N ILE A 330 -6.43 -6.11 -21.08
CA ILE A 330 -5.40 -7.13 -20.99
C ILE A 330 -5.03 -7.63 -22.39
N TYR A 331 -6.02 -7.86 -23.26
CA TYR A 331 -5.78 -8.24 -24.65
C TYR A 331 -4.93 -7.20 -25.40
N ALA A 332 -5.34 -5.93 -25.32
CA ALA A 332 -4.62 -4.83 -25.96
C ALA A 332 -3.19 -4.68 -25.42
N LYS A 333 -3.02 -4.78 -24.09
CA LYS A 333 -1.70 -4.70 -23.46
C LYS A 333 -0.79 -5.85 -23.88
N CYS A 334 -1.25 -7.10 -23.83
CA CYS A 334 -0.46 -8.24 -24.28
C CYS A 334 -0.12 -8.15 -25.77
N LEU A 335 -1.09 -7.75 -26.59
CA LEU A 335 -0.88 -7.57 -28.03
C LEU A 335 0.18 -6.49 -28.34
N SER A 336 0.24 -5.42 -27.54
CA SER A 336 1.24 -4.34 -27.70
C SER A 336 2.69 -4.80 -27.52
N ILE A 337 2.89 -5.95 -26.85
CA ILE A 337 4.21 -6.59 -26.68
C ILE A 337 4.35 -7.86 -27.53
N GLY A 338 3.43 -8.08 -28.48
CA GLY A 338 3.49 -9.19 -29.44
C GLY A 338 2.86 -10.49 -28.98
N ILE A 339 2.05 -10.49 -27.90
CA ILE A 339 1.37 -11.68 -27.34
C ILE A 339 -0.12 -11.61 -27.66
N ASP A 340 -0.60 -12.48 -28.55
CA ASP A 340 -2.03 -12.73 -28.78
C ASP A 340 -2.53 -13.79 -27.79
N ILE A 341 -3.20 -13.36 -26.70
CA ILE A 341 -3.64 -14.23 -25.62
C ILE A 341 -4.67 -15.29 -26.05
N THR A 342 -5.28 -15.13 -27.22
CA THR A 342 -6.20 -16.13 -27.79
C THR A 342 -5.46 -17.30 -28.46
N LYS A 343 -4.13 -17.17 -28.66
CA LYS A 343 -3.28 -18.15 -29.37
C LYS A 343 -2.02 -18.53 -28.61
N GLN A 344 -1.63 -17.70 -27.65
CA GLN A 344 -0.37 -17.84 -26.92
C GLN A 344 -0.63 -17.72 -25.42
N TYR A 345 0.16 -18.40 -24.63
CA TYR A 345 0.15 -18.27 -23.18
C TYR A 345 0.64 -16.89 -22.75
N ILE A 346 0.06 -16.35 -21.70
CA ILE A 346 0.48 -15.09 -21.08
C ILE A 346 1.62 -15.40 -20.11
N PRO A 347 2.84 -14.88 -20.30
CA PRO A 347 3.90 -15.03 -19.30
C PRO A 347 3.54 -14.24 -18.05
N VAL A 348 3.55 -14.89 -16.89
CA VAL A 348 3.17 -14.28 -15.60
C VAL A 348 4.16 -14.64 -14.51
N ALA A 349 4.35 -13.72 -13.57
CA ALA A 349 5.16 -13.91 -12.38
C ALA A 349 4.49 -13.25 -11.16
N PRO A 350 4.80 -13.69 -9.93
CA PRO A 350 4.36 -12.98 -8.73
C PRO A 350 5.03 -11.62 -8.59
N SER A 351 4.33 -10.66 -8.00
CA SER A 351 4.87 -9.33 -7.68
C SER A 351 4.39 -8.81 -6.34
N ALA A 352 5.19 -7.98 -5.68
CA ALA A 352 4.75 -7.27 -4.49
C ALA A 352 3.52 -6.41 -4.82
N HIS A 353 2.50 -6.44 -3.96
CA HIS A 353 1.20 -5.87 -4.29
C HIS A 353 0.61 -5.00 -3.18
N TYR A 354 0.63 -5.45 -1.93
CA TYR A 354 0.02 -4.72 -0.82
C TYR A 354 0.74 -4.98 0.50
N MET A 355 0.92 -3.92 1.31
CA MET A 355 1.47 -3.99 2.66
C MET A 355 0.32 -4.08 3.67
N CYS A 356 0.20 -5.19 4.40
CA CYS A 356 -0.83 -5.35 5.43
C CYS A 356 -0.44 -4.71 6.77
N GLY A 357 0.86 -4.58 7.04
CA GLY A 357 1.40 -3.87 8.19
C GLY A 357 1.60 -2.38 7.93
N GLY A 358 2.22 -1.69 8.88
CA GLY A 358 2.49 -0.25 8.77
C GLY A 358 2.53 0.47 10.11
N ILE A 359 2.24 1.76 10.08
CA ILE A 359 2.11 2.60 11.28
C ILE A 359 0.95 2.10 12.13
N GLN A 360 1.24 1.64 13.34
CA GLN A 360 0.20 1.17 14.27
C GLN A 360 -0.72 2.32 14.66
N VAL A 361 -2.02 2.12 14.49
CA VAL A 361 -3.07 3.08 14.84
C VAL A 361 -4.16 2.44 15.71
N ASP A 362 -4.91 3.29 16.41
CA ASP A 362 -6.14 2.92 17.08
C ASP A 362 -7.37 3.01 16.14
N LEU A 363 -8.56 2.87 16.68
CA LEU A 363 -9.81 2.92 15.90
C LEU A 363 -10.10 4.31 15.31
N ASP A 364 -9.50 5.35 15.83
CA ASP A 364 -9.61 6.73 15.33
C ASP A 364 -8.48 7.08 14.33
N GLY A 365 -7.65 6.10 13.96
CA GLY A 365 -6.51 6.32 13.08
C GLY A 365 -5.35 7.08 13.72
N GLN A 366 -5.40 7.32 15.07
CA GLN A 366 -4.33 8.00 15.78
C GLN A 366 -3.14 7.07 15.99
N SER A 367 -1.94 7.54 15.71
CA SER A 367 -0.70 6.79 15.94
C SER A 367 -0.24 6.87 17.38
N SER A 368 0.87 6.20 17.70
CA SER A 368 1.54 6.33 19.01
C SER A 368 2.23 7.68 19.23
N ILE A 369 2.19 8.58 18.26
CA ILE A 369 2.70 9.95 18.33
C ILE A 369 1.48 10.87 18.36
N LYS A 370 1.37 11.72 19.38
CA LYS A 370 0.28 12.68 19.50
C LYS A 370 0.24 13.63 18.29
N ARG A 371 -0.95 14.08 17.89
CA ARG A 371 -1.21 14.94 16.74
C ARG A 371 -0.86 14.29 15.38
N LEU A 372 -0.47 13.00 15.36
CA LEU A 372 -0.13 12.25 14.17
C LEU A 372 -1.09 11.10 13.96
N TYR A 373 -1.76 11.11 12.83
CA TYR A 373 -2.68 10.08 12.35
C TYR A 373 -2.06 9.34 11.17
N ALA A 374 -2.52 8.12 10.91
CA ALA A 374 -2.18 7.39 9.69
C ALA A 374 -3.39 6.64 9.17
N VAL A 375 -3.63 6.72 7.85
CA VAL A 375 -4.76 6.06 7.20
C VAL A 375 -4.37 5.48 5.84
N GLY A 376 -5.10 4.46 5.40
CA GLY A 376 -4.83 3.71 4.19
C GLY A 376 -3.60 2.80 4.34
N GLU A 377 -3.01 2.40 3.23
CA GLU A 377 -2.00 1.34 3.18
C GLU A 377 -0.73 1.59 4.01
N CYS A 378 -0.42 2.84 4.38
CA CYS A 378 0.71 3.10 5.30
C CYS A 378 0.38 2.80 6.77
N SER A 379 -0.89 2.56 7.12
CA SER A 379 -1.35 2.29 8.49
C SER A 379 -1.53 0.79 8.74
N CYS A 380 -1.32 0.38 9.98
CA CYS A 380 -1.68 -0.94 10.50
C CYS A 380 -2.86 -0.77 11.46
N THR A 381 -4.07 -0.89 10.93
CA THR A 381 -5.33 -0.83 11.68
C THR A 381 -5.66 -2.14 12.36
N GLY A 382 -5.09 -3.23 11.85
CA GLY A 382 -5.46 -4.60 12.21
C GLY A 382 -6.62 -5.17 11.39
N LEU A 383 -7.18 -4.43 10.43
CA LEU A 383 -8.22 -4.94 9.53
C LEU A 383 -7.76 -6.19 8.77
N HIS A 384 -6.55 -6.15 8.24
CA HIS A 384 -6.06 -7.19 7.32
C HIS A 384 -5.48 -8.42 8.01
N GLY A 385 -5.08 -8.30 9.28
CA GLY A 385 -4.42 -9.43 9.94
C GLY A 385 -3.23 -9.95 9.16
N GLY A 386 -3.14 -11.27 8.98
CA GLY A 386 -2.04 -11.92 8.26
C GLY A 386 -2.13 -11.86 6.73
N ASN A 387 -3.29 -11.49 6.17
CA ASN A 387 -3.51 -11.39 4.72
C ASN A 387 -4.75 -10.56 4.39
N ARG A 388 -4.65 -9.68 3.42
CA ARG A 388 -5.72 -8.80 2.99
C ARG A 388 -6.76 -9.52 2.14
N LEU A 389 -8.04 -9.42 2.51
CA LEU A 389 -9.14 -9.76 1.63
C LEU A 389 -9.21 -8.74 0.47
N ALA A 390 -9.43 -9.21 -0.75
CA ALA A 390 -9.51 -8.36 -1.93
C ALA A 390 -10.58 -7.26 -1.74
N SER A 391 -10.38 -6.09 -2.33
CA SER A 391 -11.27 -4.92 -2.29
C SER A 391 -11.55 -4.31 -0.89
N ASN A 392 -10.96 -4.83 0.19
CA ASN A 392 -11.05 -4.22 1.52
C ASN A 392 -10.12 -3.01 1.72
N SER A 393 -9.06 -2.86 0.92
CA SER A 393 -8.08 -1.78 1.12
C SER A 393 -8.64 -0.37 0.84
N LEU A 394 -9.46 -0.23 -0.21
CA LEU A 394 -10.03 1.08 -0.54
C LEU A 394 -11.08 1.50 0.49
N ILE A 395 -11.91 0.56 0.96
CA ILE A 395 -12.91 0.89 1.97
C ILE A 395 -12.31 1.14 3.35
N GLU A 396 -11.22 0.45 3.72
CA GLU A 396 -10.43 0.77 4.92
C GLU A 396 -9.99 2.24 4.90
N ALA A 397 -9.38 2.66 3.78
CA ALA A 397 -8.88 4.02 3.63
C ALA A 397 -10.00 5.07 3.78
N VAL A 398 -11.18 4.81 3.23
CA VAL A 398 -12.34 5.72 3.31
C VAL A 398 -12.90 5.79 4.74
N VAL A 399 -13.07 4.63 5.39
CA VAL A 399 -13.66 4.56 6.74
C VAL A 399 -12.72 5.15 7.78
N TYR A 400 -11.42 4.81 7.72
CA TYR A 400 -10.45 5.37 8.67
C TYR A 400 -10.16 6.85 8.39
N ALA A 401 -10.27 7.33 7.15
CA ALA A 401 -10.23 8.78 6.87
C ALA A 401 -11.38 9.53 7.56
N ASP A 402 -12.58 8.94 7.62
CA ASP A 402 -13.72 9.50 8.35
C ASP A 402 -13.50 9.47 9.87
N ALA A 403 -13.04 8.36 10.43
CA ALA A 403 -12.76 8.23 11.86
C ALA A 403 -11.68 9.24 12.29
N ALA A 404 -10.57 9.30 11.55
CA ALA A 404 -9.48 10.24 11.83
C ALA A 404 -9.94 11.71 11.70
N ALA A 405 -10.77 12.03 10.71
CA ALA A 405 -11.30 13.38 10.55
C ALA A 405 -12.19 13.77 11.75
N ARG A 406 -13.09 12.91 12.17
CA ARG A 406 -13.95 13.17 13.33
C ARG A 406 -13.12 13.42 14.58
N HIS A 407 -12.23 12.49 14.94
CA HIS A 407 -11.41 12.63 16.14
C HIS A 407 -10.49 13.85 16.09
N SER A 408 -9.83 14.11 14.96
CA SER A 408 -8.94 15.28 14.83
C SER A 408 -9.68 16.60 14.92
N LEU A 409 -10.91 16.69 14.42
CA LEU A 409 -11.79 17.86 14.57
C LEU A 409 -12.24 18.10 16.01
N ASP A 410 -12.41 17.04 16.78
CA ASP A 410 -12.79 17.16 18.21
C ASP A 410 -11.65 17.72 19.06
N VAL A 411 -10.38 17.42 18.70
CA VAL A 411 -9.21 17.80 19.51
C VAL A 411 -8.40 18.97 18.92
N ILE A 412 -8.71 19.47 17.71
CA ILE A 412 -7.89 20.48 17.02
C ILE A 412 -7.77 21.79 17.80
N ASP A 413 -8.83 22.15 18.54
CA ASP A 413 -8.92 23.39 19.31
C ASP A 413 -8.01 23.36 20.57
N ASP A 414 -7.57 22.16 21.00
CA ASP A 414 -6.63 21.96 22.12
C ASP A 414 -5.17 22.16 21.71
N TYR A 415 -4.89 22.32 20.39
CA TYR A 415 -3.54 22.37 19.86
C TYR A 415 -3.16 23.76 19.34
N GLU A 416 -1.94 24.17 19.67
CA GLU A 416 -1.31 25.39 19.18
C GLU A 416 -0.12 25.07 18.26
N PHE A 417 0.26 26.01 17.40
CA PHE A 417 1.48 25.91 16.61
C PHE A 417 2.71 26.07 17.50
N ASN A 418 3.70 25.21 17.33
CA ASN A 418 4.97 25.33 18.03
C ASN A 418 5.92 26.24 17.25
N GLU A 419 5.94 27.53 17.60
CA GLU A 419 6.76 28.55 16.96
C GLU A 419 8.28 28.40 17.23
N LYS A 420 8.69 27.47 18.11
CA LYS A 420 10.09 27.25 18.47
C LYS A 420 10.79 26.25 17.55
N ILE A 421 10.07 25.65 16.62
CA ILE A 421 10.65 24.70 15.67
C ILE A 421 11.67 25.42 14.80
N PRO A 422 12.93 24.93 14.75
CA PRO A 422 13.97 25.53 13.90
C PRO A 422 13.65 25.27 12.41
N GLU A 423 14.18 26.11 11.54
CA GLU A 423 14.26 25.79 10.11
C GLU A 423 15.21 24.61 9.89
N TRP A 424 15.06 23.95 8.75
CA TRP A 424 15.98 22.88 8.35
C TRP A 424 17.40 23.43 8.25
N ASN A 425 18.34 22.75 8.91
CA ASN A 425 19.75 23.13 8.85
C ASN A 425 20.47 22.29 7.78
N ASP A 426 20.87 22.93 6.70
CA ASP A 426 21.69 22.34 5.63
C ASP A 426 23.14 22.88 5.62
N GLU A 427 23.57 23.56 6.71
CA GLU A 427 24.91 24.07 6.84
C GLU A 427 25.95 22.95 6.76
N GLY A 428 26.97 23.16 5.94
CA GLY A 428 28.04 22.18 5.72
C GLY A 428 27.69 21.06 4.74
N THR A 429 26.47 21.02 4.19
CA THR A 429 26.10 20.05 3.17
C THR A 429 26.50 20.51 1.77
N MET A 430 26.77 19.55 0.88
CA MET A 430 27.16 19.79 -0.51
C MET A 430 26.15 19.19 -1.49
N THR A 431 26.19 19.62 -2.74
CA THR A 431 25.44 18.95 -3.81
C THR A 431 26.01 17.55 -4.03
N ASN A 432 25.14 16.53 -4.10
CA ASN A 432 25.58 15.18 -4.41
C ASN A 432 25.88 15.04 -5.91
N GLU A 433 27.14 14.80 -6.25
CA GLU A 433 27.60 14.52 -7.63
C GLU A 433 27.58 13.02 -7.94
N GLU A 434 27.59 12.16 -6.92
CA GLU A 434 27.64 10.70 -7.02
C GLU A 434 26.25 10.04 -7.05
N LYS A 435 25.38 10.48 -7.98
CA LYS A 435 24.02 9.90 -8.12
C LYS A 435 24.01 8.41 -8.46
N VAL A 436 25.12 7.91 -9.03
CA VAL A 436 25.26 6.49 -9.35
C VAL A 436 25.18 5.61 -8.11
N LEU A 437 25.68 6.06 -6.95
CA LEU A 437 25.62 5.32 -5.70
C LEU A 437 24.17 5.12 -5.26
N ILE A 438 23.37 6.21 -5.26
CA ILE A 438 21.95 6.13 -4.89
C ILE A 438 21.19 5.16 -5.81
N ALA A 439 21.43 5.25 -7.12
CA ALA A 439 20.76 4.38 -8.09
C ALA A 439 21.19 2.91 -7.97
N GLN A 440 22.45 2.65 -7.63
CA GLN A 440 22.96 1.30 -7.40
C GLN A 440 22.39 0.69 -6.11
N ASP A 441 22.42 1.45 -5.01
CA ASP A 441 21.92 1.00 -3.71
C ASP A 441 20.42 0.72 -3.76
N ALA A 442 19.63 1.54 -4.48
CA ALA A 442 18.20 1.28 -4.67
C ALA A 442 17.94 -0.04 -5.41
N LYS A 443 18.76 -0.37 -6.42
CA LYS A 443 18.69 -1.68 -7.12
C LYS A 443 19.08 -2.82 -6.18
N GLU A 444 20.10 -2.62 -5.36
CA GLU A 444 20.56 -3.63 -4.41
C GLU A 444 19.49 -3.92 -3.35
N VAL A 445 18.83 -2.90 -2.80
CA VAL A 445 17.65 -3.07 -1.93
C VAL A 445 16.61 -3.95 -2.62
N GLY A 446 16.25 -3.64 -3.86
CA GLY A 446 15.29 -4.42 -4.64
C GLY A 446 15.70 -5.89 -4.79
N GLN A 447 16.98 -6.16 -5.07
CA GLN A 447 17.51 -7.51 -5.18
C GLN A 447 17.50 -8.27 -3.85
N ILE A 448 17.95 -7.63 -2.77
CA ILE A 448 17.93 -8.19 -1.42
C ILE A 448 16.51 -8.58 -1.02
N MET A 449 15.56 -7.67 -1.16
CA MET A 449 14.18 -7.89 -0.75
C MET A 449 13.52 -8.99 -1.58
N SER A 450 13.67 -8.98 -2.90
CA SER A 450 13.07 -9.99 -3.77
C SER A 450 13.68 -11.38 -3.57
N THR A 451 15.00 -11.47 -3.37
CA THR A 451 15.71 -12.76 -3.27
C THR A 451 15.58 -13.38 -1.89
N TYR A 452 15.71 -12.58 -0.81
CA TYR A 452 15.82 -13.09 0.54
C TYR A 452 14.56 -12.88 1.40
N VAL A 453 13.74 -11.86 1.10
CA VAL A 453 12.58 -11.44 1.91
C VAL A 453 11.27 -11.53 1.10
N GLY A 454 11.26 -12.36 0.07
CA GLY A 454 10.12 -12.57 -0.83
C GLY A 454 9.03 -13.46 -0.23
N ILE A 455 8.40 -14.29 -1.09
CA ILE A 455 7.23 -15.12 -0.76
C ILE A 455 7.61 -16.28 0.19
N VAL A 456 8.67 -17.02 -0.15
CA VAL A 456 9.16 -18.14 0.65
C VAL A 456 10.46 -17.73 1.36
N ARG A 457 10.44 -17.72 2.68
CA ARG A 457 11.51 -17.21 3.55
C ARG A 457 12.21 -18.34 4.29
N SER A 458 13.40 -18.05 4.84
CA SER A 458 14.11 -18.86 5.82
C SER A 458 14.96 -17.96 6.70
N ASP A 459 15.26 -18.41 7.93
CA ASP A 459 16.11 -17.66 8.85
C ASP A 459 17.46 -17.32 8.21
N LEU A 460 18.06 -18.28 7.47
CA LEU A 460 19.33 -18.06 6.76
C LEU A 460 19.25 -16.90 5.76
N ARG A 461 18.16 -16.85 4.95
CA ARG A 461 17.97 -15.77 3.95
C ARG A 461 17.69 -14.45 4.63
N LEU A 462 16.84 -14.44 5.66
CA LEU A 462 16.49 -13.23 6.41
C LEU A 462 17.71 -12.63 7.13
N HIS A 463 18.59 -13.43 7.72
CA HIS A 463 19.85 -12.94 8.30
C HIS A 463 20.77 -12.32 7.26
N ARG A 464 20.90 -12.94 6.08
CA ARG A 464 21.68 -12.35 4.98
C ARG A 464 21.10 -11.03 4.49
N ALA A 465 19.76 -10.90 4.43
CA ALA A 465 19.12 -9.62 4.11
C ALA A 465 19.41 -8.56 5.17
N TRP A 466 19.30 -8.94 6.44
CA TRP A 466 19.59 -8.06 7.57
C TRP A 466 20.99 -7.46 7.51
N GLU A 467 22.01 -8.29 7.38
CA GLU A 467 23.42 -7.86 7.33
C GLU A 467 23.69 -6.90 6.16
N ARG A 468 23.10 -7.16 4.98
CA ARG A 468 23.27 -6.30 3.80
C ARG A 468 22.53 -4.98 3.94
N LEU A 469 21.29 -5.01 4.45
CA LEU A 469 20.51 -3.79 4.68
C LEU A 469 21.14 -2.89 5.75
N ASP A 470 21.80 -3.48 6.76
CA ASP A 470 22.51 -2.73 7.80
C ASP A 470 23.71 -1.97 7.22
N LEU A 471 24.48 -2.61 6.33
CA LEU A 471 25.58 -1.96 5.60
C LEU A 471 25.05 -0.78 4.75
N LEU A 472 24.03 -1.02 3.94
CA LEU A 472 23.42 0.02 3.10
C LEU A 472 22.84 1.17 3.95
N TYR A 473 22.30 0.86 5.14
CA TYR A 473 21.83 1.86 6.07
C TYR A 473 22.96 2.78 6.55
N GLU A 474 24.10 2.24 6.97
CA GLU A 474 25.24 3.03 7.43
C GLU A 474 25.77 3.94 6.30
N GLU A 475 25.97 3.38 5.11
CA GLU A 475 26.46 4.13 3.94
C GLU A 475 25.50 5.26 3.54
N THR A 476 24.20 4.97 3.49
CA THR A 476 23.17 5.94 3.12
C THR A 476 23.03 7.05 4.18
N GLU A 477 23.07 6.72 5.48
CA GLU A 477 23.01 7.72 6.55
C GLU A 477 24.25 8.62 6.55
N HIS A 478 25.45 8.08 6.26
CA HIS A 478 26.65 8.88 6.08
C HIS A 478 26.53 9.82 4.88
N LEU A 479 26.03 9.34 3.75
CA LEU A 479 25.82 10.16 2.56
C LEU A 479 24.77 11.26 2.83
N PHE A 480 23.61 10.90 3.40
CA PHE A 480 22.51 11.82 3.70
C PHE A 480 22.94 13.01 4.58
N LYS A 481 23.80 12.78 5.57
CA LYS A 481 24.31 13.84 6.44
C LYS A 481 25.27 14.82 5.75
N ARG A 482 25.84 14.45 4.61
CA ARG A 482 26.86 15.24 3.90
C ARG A 482 26.31 15.98 2.70
N VAL A 483 25.14 15.59 2.20
CA VAL A 483 24.58 16.15 0.98
C VAL A 483 23.27 16.89 1.25
N LYS A 484 22.95 17.85 0.39
CA LYS A 484 21.61 18.48 0.39
C LYS A 484 20.56 17.41 0.09
N PRO A 485 19.47 17.38 0.84
CA PRO A 485 18.39 16.43 0.58
C PRO A 485 17.87 16.54 -0.85
N THR A 486 17.80 15.40 -1.53
CA THR A 486 17.08 15.23 -2.79
C THR A 486 16.05 14.15 -2.61
N ARG A 487 15.05 14.11 -3.47
CA ARG A 487 14.03 13.06 -3.43
C ARG A 487 14.66 11.65 -3.43
N ASP A 488 15.60 11.42 -4.34
CA ASP A 488 16.20 10.10 -4.57
C ASP A 488 16.90 9.54 -3.32
N ILE A 489 17.70 10.35 -2.63
CA ILE A 489 18.38 9.90 -1.39
C ILE A 489 17.40 9.71 -0.24
N CYS A 490 16.34 10.54 -0.17
CA CYS A 490 15.31 10.38 0.86
C CYS A 490 14.50 9.10 0.62
N GLU A 491 14.12 8.81 -0.62
CA GLU A 491 13.43 7.56 -0.99
C GLU A 491 14.31 6.33 -0.70
N LEU A 492 15.59 6.34 -1.08
CA LEU A 492 16.52 5.26 -0.76
C LEU A 492 16.60 5.00 0.75
N ARG A 493 16.77 6.07 1.54
CA ARG A 493 16.80 6.01 3.01
C ARG A 493 15.51 5.38 3.57
N ASN A 494 14.37 5.73 3.01
CA ASN A 494 13.07 5.18 3.41
C ASN A 494 12.95 3.70 3.02
N MET A 495 13.33 3.33 1.80
CA MET A 495 13.32 1.93 1.32
C MET A 495 14.16 1.02 2.19
N ILE A 496 15.36 1.45 2.59
CA ILE A 496 16.25 0.68 3.48
C ILE A 496 15.61 0.51 4.86
N ASN A 497 15.04 1.57 5.44
CA ASN A 497 14.37 1.49 6.74
C ASN A 497 13.18 0.52 6.71
N VAL A 498 12.38 0.53 5.65
CA VAL A 498 11.22 -0.36 5.48
C VAL A 498 11.69 -1.80 5.23
N GLY A 499 12.69 -2.01 4.38
CA GLY A 499 13.28 -3.32 4.15
C GLY A 499 13.82 -3.95 5.44
N TYR A 500 14.51 -3.15 6.26
CA TYR A 500 14.96 -3.55 7.59
C TYR A 500 13.79 -3.95 8.50
N LEU A 501 12.70 -3.17 8.54
CA LEU A 501 11.53 -3.45 9.37
C LEU A 501 10.84 -4.76 8.97
N ILE A 502 10.65 -4.99 7.67
CA ILE A 502 10.06 -6.21 7.14
C ILE A 502 10.94 -7.42 7.52
N THR A 503 12.24 -7.31 7.27
CA THR A 503 13.20 -8.39 7.56
C THR A 503 13.26 -8.72 9.05
N ARG A 504 13.30 -7.69 9.91
CA ARG A 504 13.33 -7.84 11.36
C ARG A 504 12.08 -8.50 11.89
N GLN A 505 10.89 -8.01 11.53
CA GLN A 505 9.64 -8.59 12.03
C GLN A 505 9.41 -10.00 11.48
N ALA A 506 9.87 -10.28 10.25
CA ALA A 506 9.90 -11.63 9.71
C ALA A 506 10.81 -12.58 10.51
N LEU A 507 11.99 -12.11 10.97
CA LEU A 507 12.88 -12.87 11.85
C LEU A 507 12.32 -13.08 13.26
N GLU A 508 11.57 -12.09 13.78
CA GLU A 508 10.93 -12.16 15.10
C GLU A 508 9.77 -13.18 15.14
N ARG A 509 9.07 -13.38 14.01
CA ARG A 509 7.94 -14.32 13.89
C ARG A 509 8.42 -15.75 13.62
N LYS A 510 8.38 -16.59 14.65
CA LYS A 510 8.82 -18.01 14.61
C LYS A 510 7.67 -18.97 14.30
N GLU A 511 6.85 -18.62 13.32
CA GLU A 511 5.73 -19.43 12.80
C GLU A 511 5.46 -19.08 11.34
N SER A 512 4.90 -20.00 10.55
CA SER A 512 4.29 -19.67 9.25
C SER A 512 2.83 -19.33 9.45
N ARG A 513 2.46 -18.08 9.11
CA ARG A 513 1.12 -17.56 9.32
C ARG A 513 0.74 -16.49 8.30
N GLY A 514 -0.44 -16.60 7.73
CA GLY A 514 -0.89 -15.67 6.69
C GLY A 514 0.12 -15.57 5.54
N LEU A 515 0.51 -14.35 5.21
CA LEU A 515 1.50 -14.07 4.15
C LEU A 515 2.96 -14.34 4.57
N HIS A 516 3.23 -14.46 5.87
CA HIS A 516 4.56 -14.84 6.33
C HIS A 516 4.73 -16.36 6.29
N TYR A 517 5.37 -16.85 5.23
CA TYR A 517 5.69 -18.27 5.06
C TYR A 517 7.19 -18.49 5.17
N THR A 518 7.60 -19.38 6.07
CA THR A 518 9.01 -19.77 6.26
C THR A 518 9.17 -21.28 6.25
N VAL A 519 10.25 -21.76 5.63
CA VAL A 519 10.54 -23.19 5.58
C VAL A 519 11.07 -23.75 6.91
N ASP A 520 11.51 -22.87 7.84
CA ASP A 520 12.12 -23.28 9.11
C ASP A 520 11.13 -23.56 10.23
N TYR A 521 9.87 -23.04 10.10
CA TYR A 521 8.87 -23.19 11.15
C TYR A 521 7.60 -23.84 10.59
N ALA A 522 7.09 -24.84 11.31
CA ALA A 522 5.83 -25.49 10.99
C ALA A 522 4.68 -24.46 10.90
N LYS A 523 3.71 -24.75 10.04
CA LYS A 523 2.46 -24.01 10.01
C LYS A 523 1.79 -24.04 11.38
N HIS A 524 1.02 -23.01 11.71
CA HIS A 524 0.28 -22.93 12.98
C HIS A 524 -0.54 -24.20 13.21
N ALA A 525 -0.65 -24.65 14.48
CA ALA A 525 -1.30 -25.90 14.86
C ALA A 525 -2.78 -26.02 14.40
N LEU A 526 -3.42 -24.93 14.00
CA LEU A 526 -4.77 -24.92 13.41
C LEU A 526 -4.83 -25.56 12.02
N ASP A 527 -3.71 -25.69 11.30
CA ASP A 527 -3.65 -26.40 10.01
C ASP A 527 -3.76 -27.92 10.17
N ASN A 528 -3.68 -28.46 11.37
CA ASN A 528 -3.79 -29.89 11.70
C ASN A 528 -5.20 -30.31 12.15
N VAL A 529 -6.15 -29.38 12.20
CA VAL A 529 -7.56 -29.70 12.50
C VAL A 529 -8.30 -29.77 11.15
N LYS A 530 -8.22 -30.96 10.54
CA LYS A 530 -9.13 -31.34 9.46
C LYS A 530 -10.43 -31.88 10.02
#